data_a027a928aa2c2531b5faa9d73d5f5b4c
#
_entry.id   a027a928aa2c2531b5faa9d73d5f5b4c
#
_cell.length_a   1.000
_cell.length_b   1.000
_cell.length_c   1.000
_cell.angle_alpha   90.00
_cell.angle_beta   90.00
_cell.angle_gamma   90.00
#
_symmetry.space_group_name_H-M   'P 1'
#
loop_
_entity.id
_entity.type
_entity.pdbx_description
1 polymer ?
#
loop_
_entity_poly.entity_id
_entity_poly.type
_entity_poly.pdbx_seq_one_letter_code
_entity_poly.pdbx_strand_id
1 'polypeptide(L)' 'MKASGMLHEYSVIGRKLPTDADPSPQLYKMRIFAPDRVVAKSRFWYFLSKLKKMKKSSGEIVSIQR' A
#
# COMPACT_ATOMS: atom_id res chain seq x y z
N MET A 1 23.62 -0.96 -8.65
CA MET A 1 23.13 -0.55 -8.65
C MET A 1 22.95 0.27 -8.53
N LYS A 2 22.82 0.74 -8.70
CA LYS A 2 22.63 1.52 -8.59
C LYS A 2 21.91 2.15 -8.13
N ALA A 3 22.00 2.14 -7.69
CA ALA A 3 21.06 2.64 -6.99
C ALA A 3 20.84 3.86 -7.23
N SER A 4 20.38 3.96 -7.83
CA SER A 4 20.22 5.05 -8.24
C SER A 4 19.40 5.94 -7.75
N GLY A 5 18.97 5.91 -7.04
CA GLY A 5 18.14 6.89 -6.81
C GLY A 5 17.92 7.29 -5.50
N MET A 6 17.40 8.38 -5.27
CA MET A 6 17.00 8.82 -4.00
C MET A 6 15.72 8.16 -3.61
N LEU A 7 15.59 7.82 -2.35
CA LEU A 7 14.33 7.32 -1.85
C LEU A 7 13.44 8.51 -1.51
N HIS A 8 12.17 8.33 -1.79
CA HIS A 8 11.14 9.31 -1.42
C HIS A 8 10.24 8.69 -0.38
N GLU A 9 9.67 9.53 0.45
CA GLU A 9 8.72 9.07 1.44
C GLU A 9 7.33 9.17 0.87
N TYR A 10 6.60 8.07 0.92
CA TYR A 10 5.23 8.02 0.44
C TYR A 10 4.28 7.66 1.57
N SER A 11 3.14 8.34 1.61
CA SER A 11 2.04 7.94 2.47
C SER A 11 1.07 7.14 1.61
N VAL A 12 0.91 5.88 1.91
CA VAL A 12 0.04 5.00 1.13
C VAL A 12 -1.13 4.59 1.99
N ILE A 13 -2.33 4.80 1.48
CA ILE A 13 -3.55 4.41 2.17
C ILE A 13 -4.27 3.39 1.30
N GLY A 14 -4.61 2.26 1.88
CA GLY A 14 -5.32 1.22 1.18
C GLY A 14 -6.36 0.56 2.06
N ARG A 15 -7.17 -0.30 1.45
CA ARG A 15 -8.22 -1.01 2.17
C ARG A 15 -8.59 -2.25 1.40
N LYS A 16 -9.33 -3.15 2.07
CA LYS A 16 -9.94 -4.26 1.35
C LYS A 16 -11.03 -3.70 0.44
N LEU A 17 -11.29 -4.39 -0.64
CA LEU A 17 -12.41 -4.01 -1.50
C LEU A 17 -13.71 -4.15 -0.71
N PRO A 18 -14.62 -3.18 -0.82
CA PRO A 18 -15.90 -3.28 -0.12
C PRO A 18 -16.71 -4.48 -0.58
N THR A 19 -17.45 -5.08 0.34
CA THR A 19 -18.34 -6.18 0.04
C THR A 19 -19.69 -5.90 0.68
N ASP A 20 -20.69 -6.71 0.37
CA ASP A 20 -22.00 -6.55 0.99
C ASP A 20 -21.92 -6.75 2.49
N ALA A 21 -21.04 -7.64 2.93
CA ALA A 21 -20.89 -7.89 4.37
C ALA A 21 -20.08 -6.77 5.04
N ASP A 22 -19.25 -6.07 4.29
CA ASP A 22 -18.39 -5.02 4.84
C ASP A 22 -18.29 -3.88 3.84
N PRO A 23 -19.30 -3.02 3.77
CA PRO A 23 -19.33 -1.95 2.79
C PRO A 23 -18.35 -0.81 3.07
N SER A 24 -17.85 -0.72 4.29
CA SER A 24 -16.90 0.34 4.67
C SER A 24 -15.70 -0.25 5.38
N PRO A 25 -14.81 -0.93 4.65
CA PRO A 25 -13.66 -1.56 5.30
C PRO A 25 -12.73 -0.54 5.91
N GLN A 26 -12.00 -0.98 6.91
CA GLN A 26 -11.04 -0.13 7.59
C GLN A 26 -9.92 0.28 6.64
N LEU A 27 -9.51 1.54 6.74
CA LEU A 27 -8.37 2.03 6.00
C LEU A 27 -7.08 1.72 6.74
N TYR A 28 -6.03 1.40 5.98
CA TYR A 28 -4.71 1.19 6.52
C TYR A 28 -3.77 2.20 5.88
N LYS A 29 -2.96 2.84 6.71
CA LYS A 29 -2.02 3.85 6.24
C LYS A 29 -0.62 3.45 6.62
N MET A 30 0.30 3.56 5.68
CA MET A 30 1.71 3.30 5.93
C MET A 30 2.56 4.39 5.32
N ARG A 31 3.67 4.66 5.99
CA ARG A 31 4.69 5.54 5.47
C ARG A 31 5.79 4.66 4.92
N ILE A 32 6.08 4.79 3.64
CA ILE A 32 6.98 3.89 2.94
C ILE A 32 8.03 4.69 2.20
N PHE A 33 9.27 4.24 2.28
CA PHE A 33 10.36 4.84 1.52
C PHE A 33 10.61 4.00 0.28
N ALA A 34 10.56 4.62 -0.87
CA ALA A 34 10.73 3.92 -2.14
C ALA A 34 11.18 4.90 -3.21
N PRO A 35 11.82 4.39 -4.27
CA PRO A 35 12.27 5.27 -5.35
C PRO A 35 11.13 5.80 -6.21
N ASP A 36 10.00 5.10 -6.28
CA ASP A 36 8.86 5.54 -7.05
C ASP A 36 7.58 4.93 -6.52
N ARG A 37 6.46 5.34 -7.10
CA ARG A 37 5.14 4.91 -6.64
C ARG A 37 4.90 3.42 -6.83
N VAL A 38 5.42 2.86 -7.90
CA VAL A 38 5.21 1.45 -8.19
C VAL A 38 5.82 0.60 -7.08
N VAL A 39 7.04 0.93 -6.70
CA VAL A 39 7.73 0.21 -5.64
C VAL A 39 7.03 0.45 -4.30
N ALA A 40 6.55 1.69 -4.07
CA ALA A 40 5.85 2.00 -2.84
C ALA A 40 4.59 1.16 -2.69
N LYS A 41 3.82 1.01 -3.77
CA LYS A 41 2.61 0.17 -3.73
C LYS A 41 2.95 -1.29 -3.45
N SER A 42 3.99 -1.79 -4.11
CA SER A 42 4.41 -3.17 -3.90
C SER A 42 4.80 -3.42 -2.46
N ARG A 43 5.55 -2.50 -1.88
CA ARG A 43 5.95 -2.64 -0.49
C ARG A 43 4.77 -2.56 0.47
N PHE A 44 3.80 -1.69 0.15
CA PHE A 44 2.59 -1.58 0.95
C PHE A 44 1.86 -2.92 1.02
N TRP A 45 1.62 -3.56 -0.13
CA TRP A 45 0.92 -4.84 -0.15
C TRP A 45 1.74 -5.95 0.49
N TYR A 46 3.06 -5.90 0.32
CA TYR A 46 3.92 -6.87 0.97
C TYR A 46 3.74 -6.82 2.48
N PHE A 47 3.80 -5.61 3.05
CA PHE A 47 3.65 -5.45 4.49
C PHE A 47 2.25 -5.82 4.96
N LEU A 48 1.23 -5.42 4.23
CA LEU A 48 -0.14 -5.75 4.62
C LEU A 48 -0.40 -7.25 4.54
N SER A 49 0.15 -7.93 3.55
CA SER A 49 -0.05 -9.36 3.48
C SER A 49 0.58 -10.06 4.66
N LYS A 50 1.67 -9.52 5.19
CA LYS A 50 2.31 -10.10 6.36
C LYS A 50 1.60 -9.73 7.65
N LEU A 51 1.16 -8.49 7.78
CA LEU A 51 0.57 -8.01 9.02
C LEU A 51 -0.91 -8.33 9.15
N LYS A 52 -1.63 -8.28 8.04
CA LYS A 52 -3.09 -8.40 8.05
C LYS A 52 -3.60 -9.52 7.17
N LYS A 53 -2.72 -10.27 6.54
CA LYS A 53 -3.10 -11.35 5.64
C LYS A 53 -4.00 -10.86 4.51
N MET A 54 -3.78 -9.62 4.06
CA MET A 54 -4.50 -9.08 2.93
C MET A 54 -3.72 -9.31 1.67
N LYS A 55 -4.42 -9.68 0.62
CA LYS A 55 -3.79 -9.86 -0.69
C LYS A 55 -4.06 -8.67 -1.57
N LYS A 56 -3.14 -8.42 -2.51
CA LYS A 56 -3.32 -7.34 -3.46
C LYS A 56 -4.63 -7.48 -4.23
N SER A 57 -4.99 -8.71 -4.58
CA SER A 57 -6.20 -8.94 -5.36
C SER A 57 -7.48 -8.64 -4.59
N SER A 58 -7.42 -8.61 -3.27
CA SER A 58 -8.60 -8.34 -2.47
C SER A 58 -8.58 -6.94 -1.86
N GLY A 59 -7.71 -6.08 -2.33
CA GLY A 59 -7.60 -4.73 -1.80
C GLY A 59 -7.42 -3.69 -2.88
N GLU A 60 -7.44 -2.44 -2.47
CA GLU A 60 -7.23 -1.32 -3.38
C GLU A 60 -6.44 -0.23 -2.69
N ILE A 61 -5.71 0.54 -3.50
CA ILE A 61 -5.02 1.72 -3.01
C ILE A 61 -6.01 2.88 -3.09
N VAL A 62 -6.27 3.50 -1.95
CA VAL A 62 -7.17 4.65 -1.89
C VAL A 62 -6.41 5.93 -2.24
N SER A 63 -5.18 6.04 -1.76
CA SER A 63 -4.40 7.25 -1.95
C SER A 63 -2.93 6.94 -1.82
N ILE A 64 -2.12 7.61 -2.60
CA ILE A 64 -0.68 7.55 -2.43
C ILE A 64 -0.15 8.96 -2.65
N GLN A 65 0.55 9.49 -1.65
CA GLN A 65 1.07 10.85 -1.67
C GLN A 65 2.51 10.84 -1.28
N ARG A 66 3.25 11.71 -1.91
CA ARG A 66 4.67 11.84 -1.66
C ARG A 66 5.01 12.89 -0.61
#